data_5653cf245e31735745e694d714108fee
#
_entry.id   5653cf245e31735745e694d714108fee
#
_cell.length_a   1.000
_cell.length_b   1.000
_cell.length_c   1.000
_cell.angle_alpha   90.00
_cell.angle_beta   90.00
_cell.angle_gamma   90.00
#
_symmetry.space_group_name_H-M   'P 1'
#
loop_
_entity.id
_entity.type
_entity.pdbx_description
1 polymer ?
#
loop_
_entity_poly.entity_id
_entity_poly.type
_entity_poly.pdbx_seq_one_letter_code
_entity_poly.pdbx_strand_id
1 'polypeptide(L)'
;MMYDDVAHGHALQNKLRGHLYNRPDGASSAAPDVYAAVKDHIDYRKGQVSPANFLKVLTGDASAPGRVLKSGPNDDVFVYFADHGGMGILAFPNLVDVIPRTLSADHLHAALAKMKAKHMFRRLTFYTEACESGSMFDGLLDPSLGIYVVTAANP
;
A
#
# COMPACT_ATOMS: atom_id res chain seq x y z
N MET A 1 -5.98 0.80 -1.89
CA MET A 1 -5.60 2.22 -1.71
C MET A 1 -4.70 2.63 -2.85
N MET A 2 -4.95 3.78 -3.44
CA MET A 2 -4.11 4.36 -4.48
C MET A 2 -4.22 5.87 -4.39
N TYR A 3 -3.09 6.57 -4.31
CA TYR A 3 -3.12 8.03 -4.12
C TYR A 3 -3.75 8.76 -5.31
N ASP A 4 -3.59 8.21 -6.52
CA ASP A 4 -4.29 8.65 -7.72
C ASP A 4 -3.87 10.06 -8.17
N ASP A 5 -2.58 10.36 -8.08
CA ASP A 5 -2.02 11.64 -8.49
C ASP A 5 -1.49 11.63 -9.92
N VAL A 6 -0.97 10.49 -10.43
CA VAL A 6 -0.36 10.41 -11.76
C VAL A 6 -1.38 10.63 -12.87
N ALA A 7 -2.54 9.95 -12.80
CA ALA A 7 -3.59 10.13 -13.80
C ALA A 7 -4.28 11.50 -13.72
N HIS A 8 -4.40 12.07 -12.52
CA HIS A 8 -5.10 13.34 -12.27
C HIS A 8 -4.20 14.49 -11.78
N GLY A 9 -2.88 14.27 -11.79
CA GLY A 9 -1.88 15.22 -11.35
C GLY A 9 -1.75 16.45 -12.24
N HIS A 10 -0.72 17.26 -11.99
CA HIS A 10 -0.42 18.46 -12.74
C HIS A 10 -0.21 18.15 -14.23
N ALA A 11 -0.72 19.04 -15.10
CA ALA A 11 -0.61 18.95 -16.55
C ALA A 11 0.85 18.86 -17.06
N LEU A 12 1.84 19.26 -16.25
CA LEU A 12 3.26 19.14 -16.55
C LEU A 12 3.76 17.69 -16.41
N GLN A 13 3.15 16.89 -15.53
CA GLN A 13 3.54 15.51 -15.26
C GLN A 13 2.78 14.51 -16.12
N ASN A 14 1.49 14.77 -16.37
CA ASN A 14 0.66 13.94 -17.24
C ASN A 14 -0.16 14.80 -18.20
N LYS A 15 0.25 14.81 -19.46
CA LYS A 15 -0.46 15.55 -20.53
C LYS A 15 -1.80 14.91 -20.92
N LEU A 16 -1.97 13.61 -20.61
CA LEU A 16 -3.18 12.85 -20.93
C LEU A 16 -3.99 12.60 -19.64
N ARG A 17 -4.57 13.68 -19.10
CA ARG A 17 -5.33 13.60 -17.83
C ARG A 17 -6.41 12.54 -17.86
N GLY A 18 -6.47 11.73 -16.79
CA GLY A 18 -7.41 10.63 -16.66
C GLY A 18 -6.96 9.33 -17.33
N HIS A 19 -5.75 9.31 -17.89
CA HIS A 19 -5.18 8.15 -18.57
C HIS A 19 -3.76 7.86 -18.06
N LEU A 20 -3.35 6.61 -18.10
CA LEU A 20 -2.01 6.17 -17.77
C LEU A 20 -1.57 5.05 -18.71
N TYR A 21 -0.45 5.25 -19.40
CA TYR A 21 0.13 4.28 -20.32
C TYR A 21 1.54 3.91 -19.88
N ASN A 22 1.88 2.62 -19.95
CA ASN A 22 3.22 2.13 -19.66
C ASN A 22 4.20 2.30 -20.82
N ARG A 23 3.76 2.88 -21.95
CA ARG A 23 4.56 3.12 -23.14
C ARG A 23 4.44 4.58 -23.57
N PRO A 24 5.53 5.20 -24.06
CA PRO A 24 5.51 6.60 -24.47
C PRO A 24 4.52 6.92 -25.59
N ASP A 25 4.27 5.95 -26.47
CA ASP A 25 3.37 6.02 -27.62
C ASP A 25 1.96 5.48 -27.32
N GLY A 26 1.65 5.24 -26.06
CA GLY A 26 0.43 4.55 -25.61
C GLY A 26 -0.86 5.14 -26.15
N ALA A 27 -0.95 6.48 -26.24
CA ALA A 27 -2.14 7.15 -26.76
C ALA A 27 -2.33 6.99 -28.29
N SER A 28 -1.27 6.68 -29.02
CA SER A 28 -1.30 6.51 -30.49
C SER A 28 -1.23 5.03 -30.92
N SER A 29 -0.99 4.13 -30.00
CA SER A 29 -0.85 2.69 -30.21
C SER A 29 -2.00 1.91 -29.57
N ALA A 30 -2.10 0.62 -29.87
CA ALA A 30 -3.03 -0.30 -29.21
C ALA A 30 -2.65 -0.63 -27.74
N ALA A 31 -1.76 0.14 -27.11
CA ALA A 31 -1.40 -0.09 -25.72
C ALA A 31 -2.58 0.23 -24.79
N PRO A 32 -2.91 -0.65 -23.84
CA PRO A 32 -4.03 -0.42 -22.95
C PRO A 32 -3.75 0.74 -21.99
N ASP A 33 -4.78 1.54 -21.72
CA ASP A 33 -4.81 2.48 -20.61
C ASP A 33 -4.91 1.67 -19.31
N VAL A 34 -3.79 1.57 -18.58
CA VAL A 34 -3.73 0.77 -17.35
C VAL A 34 -4.52 1.39 -16.20
N TYR A 35 -4.77 2.71 -16.24
CA TYR A 35 -5.60 3.38 -15.23
C TYR A 35 -7.09 3.08 -15.43
N ALA A 36 -7.56 3.02 -16.67
CA ALA A 36 -8.96 2.72 -16.99
C ALA A 36 -9.41 1.38 -16.39
N ALA A 37 -8.51 0.40 -16.33
CA ALA A 37 -8.80 -0.92 -15.79
C ALA A 37 -8.98 -0.95 -14.26
N VAL A 38 -8.43 0.03 -13.54
CA VAL A 38 -8.38 -0.01 -12.06
C VAL A 38 -9.12 1.15 -11.38
N LYS A 39 -9.41 2.24 -12.09
CA LYS A 39 -9.96 3.47 -11.50
C LYS A 39 -11.22 3.24 -10.66
N ASP A 40 -12.12 2.35 -11.08
CA ASP A 40 -13.38 2.08 -10.40
C ASP A 40 -13.24 1.09 -9.21
N HIS A 41 -12.05 0.51 -9.04
CA HIS A 41 -11.72 -0.41 -7.96
C HIS A 41 -10.91 0.21 -6.83
N ILE A 42 -10.67 1.52 -6.88
CA ILE A 42 -9.88 2.23 -5.86
C ILE A 42 -10.79 2.71 -4.73
N ASP A 43 -10.70 2.07 -3.56
CA ASP A 43 -11.50 2.41 -2.38
C ASP A 43 -11.02 3.65 -1.63
N TYR A 44 -9.71 3.91 -1.63
CA TYR A 44 -9.08 5.02 -0.90
C TYR A 44 -8.22 5.82 -1.84
N ARG A 45 -8.47 7.12 -1.92
CA ARG A 45 -7.79 8.04 -2.84
C ARG A 45 -7.25 9.26 -2.11
N LYS A 46 -6.26 9.90 -2.68
CA LYS A 46 -5.72 11.20 -2.22
C LYS A 46 -5.49 11.22 -0.69
N GLY A 47 -5.99 12.18 0.01
CA GLY A 47 -5.81 12.34 1.46
C GLY A 47 -6.30 11.18 2.33
N GLN A 48 -7.10 10.26 1.78
CA GLN A 48 -7.48 9.02 2.48
C GLN A 48 -6.37 7.97 2.48
N VAL A 49 -5.37 8.10 1.59
CA VAL A 49 -4.20 7.23 1.56
C VAL A 49 -3.24 7.72 2.64
N SER A 50 -3.30 7.08 3.80
CA SER A 50 -2.54 7.48 4.98
C SER A 50 -2.15 6.26 5.82
N PRO A 51 -1.08 6.36 6.65
CA PRO A 51 -0.71 5.29 7.58
C PRO A 51 -1.86 4.83 8.46
N ALA A 52 -2.61 5.77 9.03
CA ALA A 52 -3.72 5.47 9.92
C ALA A 52 -4.82 4.65 9.20
N ASN A 53 -5.21 5.05 7.99
CA ASN A 53 -6.20 4.33 7.22
C ASN A 53 -5.68 2.98 6.73
N PHE A 54 -4.40 2.88 6.37
CA PHE A 54 -3.78 1.61 5.98
C PHE A 54 -3.85 0.59 7.13
N LEU A 55 -3.48 1.00 8.35
CA LEU A 55 -3.56 0.15 9.54
C LEU A 55 -5.02 -0.26 9.86
N LYS A 56 -5.99 0.67 9.70
CA LYS A 56 -7.42 0.36 9.86
C LYS A 56 -7.90 -0.67 8.84
N VAL A 57 -7.48 -0.52 7.58
CA VAL A 57 -7.83 -1.49 6.52
C VAL A 57 -7.30 -2.87 6.85
N LEU A 58 -6.01 -2.98 7.21
CA LEU A 58 -5.39 -4.26 7.58
C LEU A 58 -6.11 -4.93 8.75
N THR A 59 -6.42 -4.17 9.79
CA THR A 59 -6.99 -4.72 11.03
C THR A 59 -8.52 -4.87 11.03
N GLY A 60 -9.18 -4.61 9.89
CA GLY A 60 -10.64 -4.70 9.78
C GLY A 60 -11.38 -3.70 10.66
N ASP A 61 -10.81 -2.51 10.87
CA ASP A 61 -11.40 -1.47 11.71
C ASP A 61 -12.48 -0.70 10.95
N ALA A 62 -13.73 -0.86 11.38
CA ALA A 62 -14.90 -0.25 10.77
C ALA A 62 -14.94 1.29 10.90
N SER A 63 -14.05 1.91 11.68
CA SER A 63 -13.91 3.36 11.75
C SER A 63 -13.15 3.96 10.54
N ALA A 64 -12.66 3.11 9.64
CA ALA A 64 -12.07 3.56 8.38
C ALA A 64 -13.11 4.20 7.45
N PRO A 65 -12.72 5.17 6.61
CA PRO A 65 -13.68 5.88 5.74
C PRO A 65 -14.19 5.06 4.55
N GLY A 66 -13.69 3.85 4.34
CA GLY A 66 -14.03 2.98 3.22
C GLY A 66 -13.98 1.50 3.58
N ARG A 67 -13.92 0.63 2.56
CA ARG A 67 -13.87 -0.81 2.78
C ARG A 67 -12.62 -1.23 3.55
N VAL A 68 -12.77 -2.18 4.44
CA VAL A 68 -11.70 -2.79 5.22
C VAL A 68 -11.60 -4.29 4.94
N LEU A 69 -10.49 -4.89 5.31
CA LEU A 69 -10.28 -6.32 5.20
C LEU A 69 -11.29 -7.06 6.10
N LYS A 70 -11.97 -8.06 5.53
CA LYS A 70 -12.97 -8.90 6.23
C LYS A 70 -12.61 -10.38 6.14
N SER A 71 -11.32 -10.68 6.01
CA SER A 71 -10.82 -12.04 5.93
C SER A 71 -10.91 -12.74 7.28
N GLY A 72 -10.96 -14.07 7.23
CA GLY A 72 -11.07 -14.96 8.38
C GLY A 72 -9.95 -16.01 8.42
N PRO A 73 -10.06 -16.98 9.34
CA PRO A 73 -8.98 -17.96 9.62
C PRO A 73 -8.65 -18.91 8.47
N ASN A 74 -9.50 -19.01 7.47
CA ASN A 74 -9.29 -19.89 6.31
C ASN A 74 -8.84 -19.12 5.05
N ASP A 75 -8.71 -17.80 5.13
CA ASP A 75 -8.34 -16.96 3.99
C ASP A 75 -6.84 -16.76 3.90
N ASP A 76 -6.33 -16.71 2.67
CA ASP A 76 -4.97 -16.25 2.39
C ASP A 76 -5.03 -14.76 2.05
N VAL A 77 -4.22 -13.96 2.73
CA VAL A 77 -4.17 -12.51 2.54
C VAL A 77 -2.90 -12.14 1.81
N PHE A 78 -3.04 -11.33 0.76
CA PHE A 78 -1.91 -10.73 0.04
C PHE A 78 -1.93 -9.22 0.21
N VAL A 79 -0.81 -8.65 0.64
CA VAL A 79 -0.60 -7.21 0.76
C VAL A 79 0.55 -6.80 -0.15
N TYR A 80 0.34 -5.78 -0.97
CA TYR A 80 1.37 -5.14 -1.76
C TYR A 80 1.44 -3.66 -1.38
N PHE A 81 2.61 -3.20 -0.99
CA PHE A 81 2.91 -1.81 -0.72
C PHE A 81 3.99 -1.32 -1.68
N ALA A 82 3.78 -0.16 -2.29
CA ALA A 82 4.76 0.51 -3.13
C ALA A 82 4.72 2.01 -2.89
N ASP A 83 5.80 2.58 -2.38
CA ASP A 83 6.05 4.01 -2.21
C ASP A 83 7.50 4.22 -1.76
N HIS A 84 7.86 5.43 -1.34
CA HIS A 84 9.14 5.70 -0.71
C HIS A 84 9.26 4.99 0.65
N GLY A 85 10.50 4.79 1.07
CA GLY A 85 10.85 4.22 2.37
C GLY A 85 12.15 4.79 2.93
N GLY A 86 12.49 4.34 4.11
CA GLY A 86 13.74 4.61 4.80
C GLY A 86 13.85 3.66 5.98
N MET A 87 14.93 3.77 6.74
CA MET A 87 15.20 2.88 7.86
C MET A 87 14.04 2.85 8.87
N GLY A 88 13.37 1.71 8.97
CA GLY A 88 12.25 1.48 9.89
C GLY A 88 10.96 2.24 9.56
N ILE A 89 10.85 2.82 8.36
CA ILE A 89 9.66 3.58 7.95
C ILE A 89 9.23 3.31 6.51
N LEU A 90 7.92 3.36 6.28
CA LEU A 90 7.30 3.47 4.95
C LEU A 90 6.65 4.84 4.82
N ALA A 91 6.85 5.49 3.69
CA ALA A 91 6.27 6.80 3.41
C ALA A 91 4.87 6.67 2.79
N PHE A 92 4.04 7.68 3.03
CA PHE A 92 2.73 7.85 2.42
C PHE A 92 2.64 9.25 1.82
N PRO A 93 1.95 9.42 0.69
CA PRO A 93 1.81 10.72 0.07
C PRO A 93 1.17 11.76 0.99
N ASN A 94 1.64 13.00 0.90
CA ASN A 94 1.08 14.12 1.62
C ASN A 94 0.86 15.30 0.69
N LEU A 95 -0.37 15.82 0.63
CA LEU A 95 -0.75 16.93 -0.25
C LEU A 95 -0.36 18.30 0.31
N VAL A 96 -0.15 18.42 1.62
CA VAL A 96 -0.09 19.72 2.30
C VAL A 96 1.32 20.05 2.78
N ASP A 97 2.12 19.04 3.11
CA ASP A 97 3.47 19.21 3.66
C ASP A 97 4.52 18.54 2.77
N VAL A 98 5.68 19.14 2.70
CA VAL A 98 6.86 18.57 2.01
C VAL A 98 7.34 17.28 2.70
N ILE A 99 6.93 17.06 3.97
CA ILE A 99 7.32 15.90 4.76
C ILE A 99 6.28 14.79 4.58
N PRO A 100 6.65 13.63 4.04
CA PRO A 100 5.73 12.51 3.89
C PRO A 100 5.22 12.03 5.24
N ARG A 101 3.97 11.58 5.29
CA ARG A 101 3.46 10.85 6.45
C ARG A 101 4.13 9.49 6.49
N THR A 102 4.60 9.05 7.64
CA THR A 102 5.34 7.80 7.75
C THR A 102 4.61 6.77 8.60
N LEU A 103 4.76 5.51 8.21
CA LEU A 103 4.39 4.34 8.99
C LEU A 103 5.66 3.70 9.53
N SER A 104 5.81 3.64 10.84
CA SER A 104 6.95 2.96 11.46
C SER A 104 6.78 1.45 11.47
N ALA A 105 7.90 0.73 11.53
CA ALA A 105 7.94 -0.72 11.67
C ALA A 105 7.13 -1.19 12.89
N ASP A 106 7.27 -0.57 14.05
CA ASP A 106 6.53 -0.94 15.26
C ASP A 106 5.02 -0.89 15.08
N HIS A 107 4.50 0.16 14.44
CA HIS A 107 3.07 0.27 14.19
C HIS A 107 2.58 -0.79 13.20
N LEU A 108 3.37 -1.10 12.17
CA LEU A 108 3.03 -2.18 11.24
C LEU A 108 3.01 -3.53 11.95
N HIS A 109 4.04 -3.84 12.77
CA HIS A 109 4.12 -5.08 13.52
C HIS A 109 2.96 -5.23 14.51
N ALA A 110 2.61 -4.18 15.22
CA ALA A 110 1.43 -4.16 16.10
C ALA A 110 0.14 -4.49 15.34
N ALA A 111 -0.01 -3.97 14.13
CA ALA A 111 -1.17 -4.28 13.28
C ALA A 111 -1.16 -5.73 12.81
N LEU A 112 -0.03 -6.27 12.37
CA LEU A 112 0.11 -7.66 11.94
C LEU A 112 -0.17 -8.64 13.10
N ALA A 113 0.34 -8.35 14.29
CA ALA A 113 0.02 -9.12 15.50
C ALA A 113 -1.48 -9.07 15.83
N LYS A 114 -2.11 -7.89 15.70
CA LYS A 114 -3.57 -7.74 15.88
C LYS A 114 -4.37 -8.54 14.86
N MET A 115 -3.94 -8.56 13.60
CA MET A 115 -4.57 -9.41 12.56
C MET A 115 -4.49 -10.90 12.94
N LYS A 116 -3.33 -11.35 13.41
CA LYS A 116 -3.14 -12.74 13.87
C LYS A 116 -4.04 -13.06 15.06
N ALA A 117 -4.06 -12.21 16.07
CA ALA A 117 -4.90 -12.38 17.26
C ALA A 117 -6.40 -12.43 16.94
N LYS A 118 -6.83 -11.73 15.89
CA LYS A 118 -8.21 -11.74 15.38
C LYS A 118 -8.49 -12.89 14.40
N HIS A 119 -7.54 -13.78 14.16
CA HIS A 119 -7.66 -14.86 13.18
C HIS A 119 -8.08 -14.38 11.78
N MET A 120 -7.48 -13.28 11.31
CA MET A 120 -7.85 -12.66 10.03
C MET A 120 -7.17 -13.30 8.81
N PHE A 121 -6.36 -14.30 8.99
CA PHE A 121 -5.73 -15.02 7.87
C PHE A 121 -5.26 -16.42 8.30
N ARG A 122 -5.23 -17.32 7.33
CA ARG A 122 -4.52 -18.59 7.40
C ARG A 122 -3.03 -18.36 7.11
N ARG A 123 -2.73 -17.67 6.02
CA ARG A 123 -1.40 -17.19 5.62
C ARG A 123 -1.49 -15.75 5.17
N LEU A 124 -0.46 -14.96 5.47
CA LEU A 124 -0.33 -13.61 4.96
C LEU A 124 0.99 -13.49 4.20
N THR A 125 0.92 -12.96 2.98
CA THR A 125 2.08 -12.61 2.18
C THR A 125 2.13 -11.10 2.02
N PHE A 126 3.28 -10.49 2.38
CA PHE A 126 3.46 -9.04 2.33
C PHE A 126 4.63 -8.70 1.41
N TYR A 127 4.35 -8.02 0.31
CA TYR A 127 5.37 -7.48 -0.58
C TYR A 127 5.54 -5.99 -0.35
N THR A 128 6.79 -5.54 -0.17
CA THR A 128 7.11 -4.14 0.10
C THR A 128 8.12 -3.63 -0.90
N GLU A 129 7.69 -2.74 -1.77
CA GLU A 129 8.48 -2.04 -2.77
C GLU A 129 8.80 -0.64 -2.25
N ALA A 130 9.92 -0.51 -1.52
CA ALA A 130 10.38 0.75 -0.92
C ALA A 130 11.88 0.69 -0.62
N CYS A 131 12.53 1.85 -0.51
CA CYS A 131 13.92 1.94 -0.05
C CYS A 131 14.02 1.37 1.37
N GLU A 132 15.14 0.68 1.67
CA GLU A 132 15.41 0.09 2.99
C GLU A 132 14.26 -0.75 3.57
N SER A 133 13.44 -1.34 2.67
CA SER A 133 12.20 -2.03 3.07
C SER A 133 12.45 -3.27 3.94
N GLY A 134 13.65 -3.87 3.86
CA GLY A 134 14.06 -4.94 4.77
C GLY A 134 14.05 -4.52 6.22
N SER A 135 14.41 -3.26 6.52
CA SER A 135 14.44 -2.71 7.88
C SER A 135 13.08 -2.67 8.56
N MET A 136 12.01 -2.77 7.79
CA MET A 136 10.65 -2.87 8.34
C MET A 136 10.38 -4.21 9.02
N PHE A 137 11.17 -5.26 8.74
CA PHE A 137 10.86 -6.62 9.15
C PHE A 137 12.04 -7.36 9.77
N ASP A 138 13.28 -6.98 9.43
CA ASP A 138 14.49 -7.67 9.88
C ASP A 138 14.64 -7.62 11.40
N GLY A 139 14.77 -8.80 12.02
CA GLY A 139 14.85 -8.93 13.47
C GLY A 139 13.58 -8.56 14.24
N LEU A 140 12.51 -8.13 13.57
CA LEU A 140 11.27 -7.67 14.18
C LEU A 140 10.09 -8.63 13.97
N LEU A 141 10.05 -9.32 12.83
CA LEU A 141 8.93 -10.20 12.50
C LEU A 141 9.01 -11.50 13.28
N ASP A 142 8.05 -11.74 14.16
CA ASP A 142 7.92 -13.00 14.88
C ASP A 142 7.53 -14.14 13.92
N PRO A 143 8.36 -15.20 13.78
CA PRO A 143 8.06 -16.34 12.92
C PRO A 143 6.73 -17.05 13.26
N SER A 144 6.27 -16.97 14.50
CA SER A 144 5.00 -17.58 14.93
C SER A 144 3.76 -16.94 14.31
N LEU A 145 3.89 -15.75 13.75
CA LEU A 145 2.78 -15.06 13.09
C LEU A 145 2.34 -15.76 11.80
N GLY A 146 3.23 -16.55 11.15
CA GLY A 146 2.91 -17.23 9.89
C GLY A 146 2.76 -16.24 8.71
N ILE A 147 3.62 -15.22 8.70
CA ILE A 147 3.66 -14.19 7.68
C ILE A 147 4.90 -14.38 6.82
N TYR A 148 4.74 -14.38 5.51
CA TYR A 148 5.84 -14.39 4.54
C TYR A 148 6.02 -12.99 3.96
N VAL A 149 7.24 -12.47 4.01
CA VAL A 149 7.58 -11.12 3.56
C VAL A 149 8.60 -11.18 2.42
N VAL A 150 8.39 -10.33 1.42
CA VAL A 150 9.36 -10.03 0.36
C VAL A 150 9.58 -8.53 0.32
N THR A 151 10.84 -8.12 0.35
CA THR A 151 11.24 -6.71 0.32
C THR A 151 12.12 -6.43 -0.90
N ALA A 152 11.97 -5.25 -1.51
CA ALA A 152 12.73 -4.85 -2.69
C ALA A 152 14.17 -4.42 -2.34
N ALA A 153 14.43 -4.11 -1.08
CA ALA A 153 15.74 -3.68 -0.59
C ALA A 153 16.09 -4.35 0.75
N ASN A 154 17.38 -4.41 1.03
CA ASN A 154 17.89 -4.82 2.34
C ASN A 154 17.50 -3.81 3.44
N PRO A 155 17.73 -4.17 4.73
CA PRO A 155 17.64 -3.24 5.84
C PRO A 155 18.55 -2.04 5.69
#